data_c646cf3eaa11026a9595e2d3618581ff
#
_entry.id   c646cf3eaa11026a9595e2d3618581ff
#
_cell.length_a   1.000
_cell.length_b   1.000
_cell.length_c   1.000
_cell.angle_alpha   90.00
_cell.angle_beta   90.00
_cell.angle_gamma   90.00
#
_symmetry.space_group_name_H-M   'P 1'
#
loop_
_entity.id
_entity.type
_entity.pdbx_description
1 polymer ?
#
loop_
_entity_poly.entity_id
_entity_poly.type
_entity_poly.pdbx_seq_one_letter_code
_entity_poly.pdbx_strand_id
1 'polypeptide(L)'
;MYFRITIPALQDGKKDEAVSFVKDKVMPEFDGTPGLLSMTAAITGETSGINMSAYENKEASDAIAEKVQATLAEAASFMSAPPVIYEGDAVFGKVYQSISKEEKKPGYMRLVVGVAKETDAVLNFLKEKVEPIYE
;
A
#
# COMPACT_ATOMS: atom_id res chain seq x y z
N MET A 1 -6.84 -5.29 -11.53
CA MET A 1 -6.25 -5.11 -10.19
C MET A 1 -6.29 -3.63 -9.85
N TYR A 2 -6.73 -3.31 -8.65
CA TYR A 2 -6.86 -1.94 -8.14
C TYR A 2 -5.97 -1.76 -6.90
N PHE A 3 -5.30 -0.62 -6.78
CA PHE A 3 -4.42 -0.32 -5.65
C PHE A 3 -4.94 0.84 -4.81
N ARG A 4 -4.74 0.72 -3.51
CA ARG A 4 -4.82 1.82 -2.56
C ARG A 4 -3.47 1.94 -1.84
N ILE A 5 -2.90 3.14 -1.87
CA ILE A 5 -1.64 3.46 -1.20
C ILE A 5 -1.95 4.54 -0.18
N THR A 6 -1.61 4.28 1.07
CA THR A 6 -1.78 5.21 2.19
C THR A 6 -0.42 5.57 2.74
N ILE A 7 -0.13 6.86 2.81
CA ILE A 7 1.13 7.39 3.34
C ILE A 7 0.80 8.15 4.63
N PRO A 8 0.94 7.50 5.81
CA PRO A 8 0.71 8.14 7.10
C PRO A 8 1.86 9.07 7.46
N ALA A 9 1.52 10.18 8.13
CA ALA A 9 2.45 11.03 8.85
C ALA A 9 2.29 10.75 10.35
N LEU A 10 3.34 10.25 11.00
CA LEU A 10 3.32 9.87 12.40
C LEU A 10 3.79 11.02 13.30
N GLN A 11 3.30 11.05 14.53
CA GLN A 11 3.86 11.90 15.58
C GLN A 11 5.24 11.39 16.01
N ASP A 12 6.10 12.27 16.49
CA ASP A 12 7.39 11.90 17.04
C ASP A 12 7.23 10.88 18.17
N GLY A 13 8.06 9.83 18.14
CA GLY A 13 8.05 8.75 19.14
C GLY A 13 6.90 7.76 19.00
N LYS A 14 6.02 7.88 17.98
CA LYS A 14 4.87 7.01 17.79
C LYS A 14 5.07 5.87 16.77
N LYS A 15 6.27 5.73 16.24
CA LYS A 15 6.59 4.70 15.24
C LYS A 15 6.25 3.29 15.73
N ASP A 16 6.71 2.91 16.91
CA ASP A 16 6.52 1.55 17.43
C ASP A 16 5.05 1.26 17.73
N GLU A 17 4.30 2.25 18.22
CA GLU A 17 2.86 2.15 18.43
C GLU A 17 2.12 1.96 17.09
N ALA A 18 2.50 2.70 16.05
CA ALA A 18 1.93 2.54 14.72
C ALA A 18 2.25 1.17 14.10
N VAL A 19 3.47 0.66 14.26
CA VAL A 19 3.87 -0.67 13.80
C VAL A 19 3.05 -1.76 14.51
N SER A 20 2.92 -1.68 15.82
CA SER A 20 2.11 -2.62 16.61
C SER A 20 0.63 -2.57 16.19
N PHE A 21 0.08 -1.38 15.99
CA PHE A 21 -1.29 -1.21 15.52
C PHE A 21 -1.53 -1.91 14.17
N VAL A 22 -0.65 -1.71 13.19
CA VAL A 22 -0.78 -2.37 11.90
C VAL A 22 -0.65 -3.88 12.02
N LYS A 23 0.37 -4.36 12.74
CA LYS A 23 0.69 -5.78 12.85
C LYS A 23 -0.34 -6.57 13.65
N ASP A 24 -0.76 -6.02 14.79
CA ASP A 24 -1.53 -6.76 15.79
C ASP A 24 -3.04 -6.55 15.62
N LYS A 25 -3.45 -5.47 14.94
CA LYS A 25 -4.85 -5.15 14.69
C LYS A 25 -5.21 -5.12 13.20
N VAL A 26 -4.58 -4.25 12.40
CA VAL A 26 -5.00 -4.03 11.02
C VAL A 26 -4.84 -5.30 10.17
N MET A 27 -3.66 -5.91 10.19
CA MET A 27 -3.41 -7.11 9.38
C MET A 27 -4.36 -8.26 9.71
N PRO A 28 -4.59 -8.64 10.98
CA PRO A 28 -5.57 -9.68 11.32
C PRO A 28 -7.00 -9.31 10.97
N GLU A 29 -7.38 -8.05 11.16
CA GLU A 29 -8.75 -7.59 10.90
C GLU A 29 -9.12 -7.65 9.42
N PHE A 30 -8.16 -7.41 8.53
CA PHE A 30 -8.36 -7.45 7.08
C PHE A 30 -8.06 -8.82 6.47
N ASP A 31 -7.54 -9.78 7.24
CA ASP A 31 -7.30 -11.13 6.74
C ASP A 31 -8.60 -11.80 6.29
N GLY A 32 -8.55 -12.49 5.16
CA GLY A 32 -9.72 -13.14 4.57
C GLY A 32 -10.77 -12.20 3.97
N THR A 33 -10.49 -10.90 3.84
CA THR A 33 -11.41 -9.94 3.20
C THR A 33 -11.60 -10.29 1.72
N PRO A 34 -12.85 -10.50 1.26
CA PRO A 34 -13.11 -10.83 -0.13
C PRO A 34 -12.57 -9.78 -1.10
N GLY A 35 -11.88 -10.21 -2.14
CA GLY A 35 -11.31 -9.34 -3.16
C GLY A 35 -10.05 -8.57 -2.74
N LEU A 36 -9.59 -8.67 -1.49
CA LEU A 36 -8.29 -8.16 -1.06
C LEU A 36 -7.21 -9.19 -1.40
N LEU A 37 -6.31 -8.84 -2.30
CA LEU A 37 -5.25 -9.72 -2.81
C LEU A 37 -3.98 -9.67 -1.96
N SER A 38 -3.62 -8.48 -1.50
CA SER A 38 -2.44 -8.29 -0.65
C SER A 38 -2.53 -7.01 0.16
N MET A 39 -1.85 -6.99 1.30
CA MET A 39 -1.62 -5.82 2.11
C MET A 39 -0.17 -5.81 2.57
N THR A 40 0.52 -4.71 2.39
CA THR A 40 1.91 -4.55 2.78
C THR A 40 2.09 -3.20 3.46
N ALA A 41 2.83 -3.20 4.57
CA ALA A 41 3.20 -1.98 5.28
C ALA A 41 4.73 -1.89 5.42
N ALA A 42 5.26 -0.69 5.31
CA ALA A 42 6.67 -0.40 5.52
C ALA A 42 6.87 0.91 6.26
N ILE A 43 7.88 0.97 7.11
CA ILE A 43 8.37 2.19 7.72
C ILE A 43 9.41 2.82 6.79
N THR A 44 9.27 4.10 6.51
CA THR A 44 10.16 4.86 5.63
C THR A 44 11.00 5.89 6.37
N GLY A 45 10.71 6.13 7.64
CA GLY A 45 11.43 7.05 8.53
C GLY A 45 10.84 7.02 9.94
N GLU A 46 11.34 7.86 10.84
CA GLU A 46 10.85 7.92 12.23
C GLU A 46 9.39 8.40 12.33
N THR A 47 8.96 9.23 11.38
CA THR A 47 7.61 9.81 11.36
C THR A 47 6.84 9.50 10.08
N SER A 48 7.27 8.49 9.32
CA SER A 48 6.64 8.16 8.04
C SER A 48 6.56 6.68 7.77
N GLY A 49 5.54 6.29 7.01
CA GLY A 49 5.32 4.93 6.56
C GLY A 49 4.61 4.88 5.22
N ILE A 50 4.41 3.68 4.71
CA ILE A 50 3.62 3.39 3.51
C ILE A 50 2.82 2.13 3.78
N ASN A 51 1.52 2.17 3.47
CA ASN A 51 0.69 0.98 3.37
C ASN A 51 0.20 0.85 1.94
N MET A 52 0.32 -0.33 1.37
CA MET A 52 -0.17 -0.64 0.03
C MET A 52 -1.09 -1.85 0.09
N SER A 53 -2.29 -1.69 -0.45
CA SER A 53 -3.28 -2.76 -0.60
C SER A 53 -3.58 -2.96 -2.08
N ALA A 54 -3.63 -4.22 -2.51
CA ALA A 54 -4.05 -4.60 -3.85
C ALA A 54 -5.40 -5.33 -3.77
N TYR A 55 -6.30 -4.99 -4.66
CA TYR A 55 -7.65 -5.55 -4.77
C TYR A 55 -7.87 -6.14 -6.17
N GLU A 56 -8.80 -7.08 -6.29
CA GLU A 56 -9.20 -7.63 -7.58
C GLU A 56 -9.69 -6.54 -8.54
N ASN A 57 -10.48 -5.59 -8.03
CA ASN A 57 -11.06 -4.48 -8.77
C ASN A 57 -11.43 -3.34 -7.82
N LYS A 58 -11.94 -2.22 -8.38
CA LYS A 58 -12.39 -1.06 -7.60
C LYS A 58 -13.56 -1.40 -6.67
N GLU A 59 -14.50 -2.21 -7.12
CA GLU A 59 -15.68 -2.60 -6.35
C GLU A 59 -15.30 -3.32 -5.06
N ALA A 60 -14.27 -4.18 -5.09
CA ALA A 60 -13.75 -4.84 -3.90
C ALA A 60 -13.11 -3.84 -2.92
N SER A 61 -12.42 -2.82 -3.43
CA SER A 61 -11.90 -1.72 -2.61
C SER A 61 -13.03 -0.89 -1.98
N ASP A 62 -14.04 -0.53 -2.76
CA ASP A 62 -15.20 0.26 -2.30
C ASP A 62 -16.01 -0.48 -1.24
N ALA A 63 -16.15 -1.80 -1.37
CA ALA A 63 -16.90 -2.64 -0.43
C ALA A 63 -16.37 -2.59 1.01
N ILE A 64 -15.11 -2.25 1.21
CA ILE A 64 -14.50 -2.13 2.54
C ILE A 64 -14.16 -0.69 2.95
N ALA A 65 -14.63 0.30 2.21
CA ALA A 65 -14.29 1.70 2.45
C ALA A 65 -14.64 2.17 3.86
N GLU A 66 -15.81 1.79 4.39
CA GLU A 66 -16.23 2.13 5.76
C GLU A 66 -15.29 1.53 6.80
N LYS A 67 -14.87 0.28 6.62
CA LYS A 67 -13.91 -0.40 7.50
C LYS A 67 -12.55 0.29 7.48
N VAL A 68 -12.07 0.69 6.31
CA VAL A 68 -10.83 1.46 6.16
C VAL A 68 -10.93 2.80 6.87
N GLN A 69 -12.04 3.52 6.73
CA GLN A 69 -12.26 4.80 7.42
C GLN A 69 -12.29 4.64 8.95
N ALA A 70 -12.93 3.61 9.47
CA ALA A 70 -12.93 3.30 10.90
C ALA A 70 -11.51 3.02 11.41
N THR A 71 -10.73 2.23 10.68
CA THR A 71 -9.33 1.93 11.00
C THR A 71 -8.46 3.20 11.01
N LEU A 72 -8.63 4.08 10.03
CA LEU A 72 -7.92 5.37 9.97
C LEU A 72 -8.31 6.30 11.12
N ALA A 73 -9.58 6.30 11.53
CA ALA A 73 -10.03 7.08 12.68
C ALA A 73 -9.36 6.62 13.99
N GLU A 74 -9.19 5.32 14.18
CA GLU A 74 -8.45 4.79 15.33
C GLU A 74 -6.97 5.13 15.28
N ALA A 75 -6.36 5.11 14.08
CA ALA A 75 -4.97 5.49 13.88
C ALA A 75 -4.70 6.98 14.13
N ALA A 76 -5.71 7.83 14.16
CA ALA A 76 -5.55 9.29 14.34
C ALA A 76 -4.81 9.67 15.61
N SER A 77 -4.86 8.84 16.67
CA SER A 77 -4.20 9.09 17.95
C SER A 77 -2.66 9.15 17.88
N PHE A 78 -2.06 8.53 16.87
CA PHE A 78 -0.60 8.53 16.66
C PHE A 78 -0.18 9.19 15.33
N MET A 79 -1.12 9.76 14.59
CA MET A 79 -0.84 10.53 13.38
C MET A 79 -0.71 12.02 13.69
N SER A 80 0.22 12.72 13.01
CA SER A 80 0.41 14.16 13.09
C SER A 80 -0.46 14.93 12.10
N ALA A 81 -0.92 14.27 11.05
CA ALA A 81 -1.78 14.82 10.01
C ALA A 81 -2.60 13.70 9.34
N PRO A 82 -3.69 14.03 8.63
CA PRO A 82 -4.40 13.06 7.80
C PRO A 82 -3.43 12.40 6.80
N PRO A 83 -3.56 11.09 6.55
CA PRO A 83 -2.70 10.39 5.60
C PRO A 83 -2.97 10.86 4.17
N VAL A 84 -1.93 10.83 3.34
CA VAL A 84 -2.10 10.97 1.89
C VAL A 84 -2.52 9.63 1.32
N ILE A 85 -3.57 9.61 0.49
CA ILE A 85 -4.12 8.40 -0.11
C ILE A 85 -4.09 8.54 -1.63
N TYR A 86 -3.53 7.54 -2.30
CA TYR A 86 -3.58 7.35 -3.75
C TYR A 86 -4.33 6.08 -4.07
N GLU A 87 -5.18 6.13 -5.08
CA GLU A 87 -5.97 4.99 -5.55
C GLU A 87 -6.00 4.95 -7.06
N GLY A 88 -6.03 3.75 -7.63
CA GLY A 88 -6.14 3.60 -9.08
C GLY A 88 -5.99 2.17 -9.58
N ASP A 89 -6.35 1.99 -10.85
CA ASP A 89 -6.15 0.74 -11.56
C ASP A 89 -4.67 0.51 -11.86
N ALA A 90 -4.24 -0.74 -11.73
CA ALA A 90 -2.95 -1.16 -12.20
C ALA A 90 -2.96 -1.22 -13.72
N VAL A 91 -2.18 -0.38 -14.36
CA VAL A 91 -2.04 -0.34 -15.83
C VAL A 91 -0.86 -1.14 -16.34
N PHE A 92 0.06 -1.48 -15.43
CA PHE A 92 1.26 -2.27 -15.69
C PHE A 92 1.71 -2.96 -14.41
N GLY A 93 2.10 -4.23 -14.50
CA GLY A 93 2.65 -4.96 -13.36
C GLY A 93 3.17 -6.33 -13.75
N LYS A 94 4.25 -6.74 -13.09
CA LYS A 94 4.84 -8.07 -13.23
C LYS A 94 5.30 -8.56 -11.86
N VAL A 95 5.01 -9.80 -11.54
CA VAL A 95 5.50 -10.46 -10.32
C VAL A 95 6.67 -11.37 -10.72
N TYR A 96 7.86 -11.06 -10.23
CA TYR A 96 9.08 -11.79 -10.58
C TYR A 96 9.34 -13.00 -9.69
N GLN A 97 8.80 -12.98 -8.48
CA GLN A 97 8.95 -14.07 -7.52
C GLN A 97 7.69 -14.19 -6.67
N SER A 98 7.15 -15.40 -6.56
CA SER A 98 6.06 -15.64 -5.62
C SER A 98 6.63 -15.69 -4.19
N ILE A 99 6.07 -14.88 -3.33
CA ILE A 99 6.34 -14.97 -1.89
C ILE A 99 5.56 -16.16 -1.36
N SER A 100 6.24 -17.22 -0.91
CA SER A 100 5.54 -18.34 -0.29
C SER A 100 4.86 -17.88 1.00
N LYS A 101 3.68 -18.45 1.30
CA LYS A 101 2.95 -18.14 2.54
C LYS A 101 3.75 -18.48 3.81
N GLU A 102 4.80 -19.28 3.68
CA GLU A 102 5.65 -19.74 4.79
C GLU A 102 6.80 -18.77 5.10
N GLU A 103 7.24 -17.96 4.13
CA GLU A 103 8.30 -16.98 4.35
C GLU A 103 7.72 -15.59 4.67
N LYS A 104 7.28 -15.41 5.91
CA LYS A 104 6.80 -14.11 6.45
C LYS A 104 7.93 -13.17 6.88
N LYS A 105 9.11 -13.26 6.27
CA LYS A 105 10.19 -12.32 6.59
C LYS A 105 9.92 -10.98 5.92
N PRO A 106 9.96 -9.87 6.67
CA PRO A 106 9.85 -8.54 6.09
C PRO A 106 10.98 -8.34 5.08
N GLY A 107 10.62 -7.95 3.88
CA GLY A 107 11.53 -7.58 2.81
C GLY A 107 11.75 -6.07 2.72
N TYR A 108 12.21 -5.63 1.59
CA TYR A 108 12.36 -4.22 1.25
C TYR A 108 11.33 -3.82 0.21
N MET A 109 10.67 -2.68 0.41
CA MET A 109 9.70 -2.11 -0.53
C MET A 109 10.20 -0.73 -0.99
N ARG A 110 10.12 -0.48 -2.28
CA ARG A 110 10.33 0.85 -2.85
C ARG A 110 9.06 1.31 -3.54
N LEU A 111 8.57 2.49 -3.19
CA LEU A 111 7.50 3.17 -3.87
C LEU A 111 8.03 4.47 -4.47
N VAL A 112 7.71 4.72 -5.73
CA VAL A 112 7.97 6.00 -6.40
C VAL A 112 6.64 6.58 -6.82
N VAL A 113 6.34 7.78 -6.34
CA VAL A 113 5.15 8.54 -6.71
C VAL A 113 5.58 9.70 -7.60
N GLY A 114 5.02 9.77 -8.79
CA GLY A 114 5.31 10.82 -9.77
C GLY A 114 4.04 11.38 -10.38
N VAL A 115 4.13 12.59 -10.91
CA VAL A 115 3.06 13.26 -11.67
C VAL A 115 3.44 13.22 -13.14
N ALA A 116 2.63 12.56 -13.95
CA ALA A 116 2.81 12.51 -15.39
C ALA A 116 2.01 13.62 -16.07
N LYS A 117 2.64 14.35 -16.99
CA LYS A 117 1.93 15.31 -17.86
C LYS A 117 1.13 14.58 -18.95
N GLU A 118 1.68 13.47 -19.42
CA GLU A 118 1.09 12.63 -20.48
C GLU A 118 1.17 11.16 -20.04
N THR A 119 0.05 10.58 -19.66
CA THR A 119 0.00 9.20 -19.11
C THR A 119 0.47 8.17 -20.12
N ASP A 120 0.06 8.30 -21.40
CA ASP A 120 0.41 7.34 -22.46
C ASP A 120 1.92 7.31 -22.74
N ALA A 121 2.58 8.47 -22.70
CA ALA A 121 4.02 8.55 -22.87
C ALA A 121 4.77 7.82 -21.74
N VAL A 122 4.31 7.95 -20.49
CA VAL A 122 4.88 7.24 -19.34
C VAL A 122 4.66 5.74 -19.46
N LEU A 123 3.46 5.30 -19.83
CA LEU A 123 3.15 3.88 -20.02
C LEU A 123 3.99 3.23 -21.12
N ASN A 124 4.16 3.92 -22.24
CA ASN A 124 5.03 3.45 -23.32
C ASN A 124 6.50 3.36 -22.89
N PHE A 125 6.99 4.39 -22.17
CA PHE A 125 8.34 4.35 -21.61
C PHE A 125 8.54 3.16 -20.66
N LEU A 126 7.59 2.90 -19.77
CA LEU A 126 7.67 1.77 -18.83
C LEU A 126 7.72 0.43 -19.59
N LYS A 127 6.87 0.23 -20.58
CA LYS A 127 6.83 -1.00 -21.38
C LYS A 127 8.09 -1.19 -22.23
N GLU A 128 8.59 -0.14 -22.85
CA GLU A 128 9.72 -0.24 -23.79
C GLU A 128 11.07 -0.23 -23.12
N LYS A 129 11.24 0.48 -22.01
CA LYS A 129 12.53 0.74 -21.38
C LYS A 129 12.71 0.12 -20.01
N VAL A 130 11.64 -0.04 -19.25
CA VAL A 130 11.73 -0.55 -17.87
C VAL A 130 11.45 -2.04 -17.82
N GLU A 131 10.40 -2.51 -18.46
CA GLU A 131 10.04 -3.93 -18.46
C GLU A 131 11.18 -4.86 -18.93
N PRO A 132 11.89 -4.58 -20.05
CA PRO A 132 12.98 -5.44 -20.51
C PRO A 132 14.19 -5.52 -19.57
N ILE A 133 14.39 -4.53 -18.69
CA ILE A 133 15.51 -4.55 -17.73
C ILE A 133 15.31 -5.64 -16.67
N TYR A 134 14.07 -6.04 -16.42
CA TYR A 134 13.68 -7.00 -15.39
C TYR A 134 13.30 -8.37 -15.96
N GLU A 135 13.40 -8.56 -17.25
CA GLU A 135 13.25 -9.86 -17.92
C GLU A 135 14.56 -10.65 -17.91
#